data_e55880bcd27225e38774e04f017c266e
#
_entry.id   e55880bcd27225e38774e04f017c266e
#
_cell.length_a   1.000
_cell.length_b   1.000
_cell.length_c   1.000
_cell.angle_alpha   90.00
_cell.angle_beta   90.00
_cell.angle_gamma   90.00
#
_symmetry.space_group_name_H-M   'P 1'
#
loop_
_entity.id
_entity.type
_entity.pdbx_description
1 polymer ?
#
loop_
_entity_poly.entity_id
_entity_poly.type
_entity_poly.pdbx_seq_one_letter_code
_entity_poly.pdbx_strand_id
1 'polypeptide(L)'
;MSKNKDVAGHIEWGRMLKKLNPYTIKKGLRYFKHYGPKEFWIRLHERFEPEEVPYGPWYEAYIPDEAELEKQRHHRFSSAPLISVAVPAYRTPETFLRQMIDSLLAQTYGNWELCIANGSPDDEQMKQVLAEYTQRDSRIRVQELKENLGIAGNTNAALAMTEGEFAGILDHDDLLAPNALYELSLI
;
A
#
# COMPACT_ATOMS: atom_id res chain seq x y z
N MET A 1 0.00 5.64 -32.46
CA MET A 1 1.47 5.63 -32.67
C MET A 1 2.08 6.77 -31.88
N SER A 2 2.45 6.54 -30.65
CA SER A 2 3.11 7.54 -29.80
C SER A 2 4.58 7.20 -29.70
N LYS A 3 5.42 8.18 -30.01
CA LYS A 3 6.88 8.07 -30.05
C LYS A 3 7.40 7.88 -28.61
N ASN A 4 7.88 6.67 -28.29
CA ASN A 4 8.83 6.48 -27.20
C ASN A 4 10.09 7.31 -27.55
N LYS A 5 10.25 8.45 -26.86
CA LYS A 5 11.54 9.13 -26.80
C LYS A 5 12.31 8.47 -25.67
N ASP A 6 13.47 7.91 -26.01
CA ASP A 6 14.47 7.43 -25.08
C ASP A 6 14.74 8.50 -24.01
N VAL A 7 14.30 8.23 -22.78
CA VAL A 7 14.65 9.03 -21.61
C VAL A 7 15.95 8.45 -21.08
N ALA A 8 17.07 8.84 -21.68
CA ALA A 8 18.37 8.67 -21.05
C ALA A 8 18.37 9.57 -19.81
N GLY A 9 18.38 8.96 -18.62
CA GLY A 9 18.31 9.65 -17.35
C GLY A 9 19.41 10.71 -17.21
N HIS A 10 19.05 11.97 -17.33
CA HIS A 10 19.96 13.07 -17.07
C HIS A 10 20.02 13.33 -15.57
N ILE A 11 21.21 13.11 -14.98
CA ILE A 11 21.47 13.50 -13.58
C ILE A 11 21.28 15.00 -13.44
N GLU A 12 20.40 15.41 -12.51
CA GLU A 12 20.26 16.82 -12.16
C GLU A 12 21.46 17.32 -11.33
N TRP A 13 22.53 17.71 -12.02
CA TRP A 13 23.76 18.19 -11.42
C TRP A 13 23.55 19.36 -10.42
N GLY A 14 22.56 20.21 -10.68
CA GLY A 14 22.19 21.31 -9.78
C GLY A 14 21.67 20.84 -8.41
N ARG A 15 20.92 19.76 -8.36
CA ARG A 15 20.46 19.12 -7.09
C ARG A 15 21.63 18.46 -6.36
N MET A 16 22.52 17.83 -7.12
CA MET A 16 23.69 17.17 -6.57
C MET A 16 24.62 18.17 -5.84
N LEU A 17 24.91 19.30 -6.49
CA LEU A 17 25.78 20.34 -5.92
C LEU A 17 25.23 20.96 -4.63
N LYS A 18 23.90 21.16 -4.54
CA LYS A 18 23.24 21.68 -3.33
C LYS A 18 23.27 20.73 -2.12
N LYS A 19 23.41 19.41 -2.38
CA LYS A 19 23.47 18.38 -1.33
C LYS A 19 24.89 17.95 -0.96
N LEU A 20 25.90 18.49 -1.63
CA LEU A 20 27.31 18.23 -1.32
C LEU A 20 27.70 18.98 -0.02
N ASN A 21 27.87 18.23 1.02
CA ASN A 21 28.48 18.68 2.27
C ASN A 21 29.55 17.68 2.73
N PRO A 22 30.46 18.01 3.64
CA PRO A 22 31.54 17.11 4.06
C PRO A 22 31.05 15.74 4.53
N TYR A 23 29.87 15.68 5.15
CA TYR A 23 29.26 14.43 5.62
C TYR A 23 28.82 13.54 4.45
N THR A 24 28.11 14.10 3.47
CA THR A 24 27.63 13.33 2.30
C THR A 24 28.77 12.85 1.41
N ILE A 25 29.82 13.65 1.25
CA ILE A 25 31.06 13.27 0.54
C ILE A 25 31.73 12.09 1.26
N LYS A 26 31.93 12.19 2.57
CA LYS A 26 32.54 11.10 3.36
C LYS A 26 31.71 9.81 3.31
N LYS A 27 30.39 9.92 3.35
CA LYS A 27 29.48 8.79 3.20
C LYS A 27 29.57 8.15 1.80
N GLY A 28 29.62 8.95 0.75
CA GLY A 28 29.78 8.49 -0.64
C GLY A 28 31.12 7.77 -0.86
N LEU A 29 32.23 8.33 -0.35
CA LEU A 29 33.55 7.69 -0.44
C LEU A 29 33.60 6.35 0.33
N ARG A 30 32.95 6.26 1.50
CA ARG A 30 32.84 5.00 2.24
C ARG A 30 32.06 3.95 1.45
N TYR A 31 30.95 4.35 0.84
CA TYR A 31 30.13 3.48 0.01
C TYR A 31 30.91 2.98 -1.23
N PHE A 32 31.57 3.90 -1.94
CA PHE A 32 32.42 3.58 -3.07
C PHE A 32 33.53 2.57 -2.71
N LYS A 33 34.19 2.77 -1.57
CA LYS A 33 35.25 1.86 -1.09
C LYS A 33 34.73 0.47 -0.74
N HIS A 34 33.48 0.38 -0.27
CA HIS A 34 32.90 -0.88 0.22
C HIS A 34 32.23 -1.70 -0.90
N TYR A 35 31.51 -1.03 -1.79
CA TYR A 35 30.69 -1.68 -2.82
C TYR A 35 31.25 -1.55 -4.25
N GLY A 36 32.30 -0.77 -4.44
CA GLY A 36 32.95 -0.56 -5.73
C GLY A 36 32.29 0.49 -6.63
N PRO A 37 32.93 0.80 -7.79
CA PRO A 37 32.49 1.89 -8.66
C PRO A 37 31.13 1.65 -9.32
N LYS A 38 30.83 0.40 -9.70
CA LYS A 38 29.57 0.06 -10.40
C LYS A 38 28.34 0.34 -9.51
N GLU A 39 28.35 -0.19 -8.29
CA GLU A 39 27.28 0.01 -7.32
C GLU A 39 27.16 1.47 -6.87
N PHE A 40 28.28 2.16 -6.75
CA PHE A 40 28.30 3.59 -6.46
C PHE A 40 27.61 4.41 -7.57
N TRP A 41 27.86 4.11 -8.84
CA TRP A 41 27.21 4.78 -9.98
C TRP A 41 25.71 4.51 -10.04
N ILE A 42 25.28 3.26 -9.84
CA ILE A 42 23.87 2.89 -9.80
C ILE A 42 23.16 3.70 -8.70
N ARG A 43 23.73 3.68 -7.49
CA ARG A 43 23.16 4.41 -6.33
C ARG A 43 23.17 5.92 -6.51
N LEU A 44 24.16 6.46 -7.22
CA LEU A 44 24.23 7.87 -7.55
C LEU A 44 23.13 8.26 -8.55
N HIS A 45 22.94 7.47 -9.60
CA HIS A 45 21.87 7.64 -10.57
C HIS A 45 20.50 7.60 -9.91
N GLU A 46 20.15 6.53 -9.22
CA GLU A 46 18.88 6.37 -8.48
C GLU A 46 18.56 7.57 -7.58
N ARG A 47 19.57 8.13 -6.94
CA ARG A 47 19.39 9.25 -6.01
C ARG A 47 19.14 10.60 -6.68
N PHE A 48 19.55 10.76 -7.93
CA PHE A 48 19.51 12.03 -8.66
C PHE A 48 18.77 11.92 -10.00
N GLU A 49 18.07 10.80 -10.22
CA GLU A 49 17.11 10.73 -11.30
C GLU A 49 16.06 11.83 -11.15
N PRO A 50 15.71 12.53 -12.25
CA PRO A 50 14.59 13.45 -12.20
C PRO A 50 13.30 12.68 -11.85
N GLU A 51 12.45 13.28 -11.05
CA GLU A 51 11.07 12.77 -10.91
C GLU A 51 10.42 12.76 -12.30
N GLU A 52 10.21 11.57 -12.86
CA GLU A 52 9.72 11.43 -14.24
C GLU A 52 8.33 12.07 -14.41
N VAL A 53 7.49 12.02 -13.38
CA VAL A 53 6.16 12.67 -13.37
C VAL A 53 5.87 13.18 -11.97
N PRO A 54 5.40 14.43 -11.80
CA PRO A 54 4.89 14.89 -10.50
C PRO A 54 3.71 14.01 -10.07
N TYR A 55 3.86 13.31 -8.95
CA TYR A 55 2.86 12.34 -8.47
C TYR A 55 1.46 12.96 -8.31
N GLY A 56 1.37 14.17 -7.72
CA GLY A 56 0.09 14.83 -7.46
C GLY A 56 -0.77 15.03 -8.73
N PRO A 57 -0.28 15.74 -9.75
CA PRO A 57 -1.01 15.92 -11.02
C PRO A 57 -1.29 14.60 -11.76
N TRP A 58 -0.40 13.61 -11.65
CA TRP A 58 -0.64 12.28 -12.20
C TRP A 58 -1.80 11.60 -11.47
N TYR A 59 -1.77 11.59 -10.14
CA TYR A 59 -2.82 10.99 -9.32
C TYR A 59 -4.19 11.63 -9.57
N GLU A 60 -4.27 12.96 -9.59
CA GLU A 60 -5.49 13.70 -9.90
C GLU A 60 -6.08 13.39 -11.29
N ALA A 61 -5.21 13.09 -12.27
CA ALA A 61 -5.64 12.72 -13.61
C ALA A 61 -6.12 11.27 -13.75
N TYR A 62 -5.71 10.39 -12.83
CA TYR A 62 -6.01 8.96 -12.89
C TYR A 62 -7.05 8.49 -11.87
N ILE A 63 -7.31 9.29 -10.81
CA ILE A 63 -8.36 8.91 -9.87
C ILE A 63 -9.73 9.06 -10.56
N PRO A 64 -10.59 8.03 -10.54
CA PRO A 64 -11.89 8.12 -11.17
C PRO A 64 -12.76 9.15 -10.46
N ASP A 65 -13.54 9.89 -11.24
CA ASP A 65 -14.58 10.76 -10.70
C ASP A 65 -15.77 9.94 -10.16
N GLU A 66 -16.69 10.59 -9.44
CA GLU A 66 -17.82 9.89 -8.82
C GLU A 66 -18.75 9.24 -9.88
N ALA A 67 -18.86 9.82 -11.08
CA ALA A 67 -19.66 9.23 -12.14
C ALA A 67 -19.03 7.92 -12.66
N GLU A 68 -17.71 7.85 -12.72
CA GLU A 68 -17.00 6.63 -13.08
C GLU A 68 -17.04 5.60 -11.96
N LEU A 69 -16.86 6.01 -10.69
CA LEU A 69 -17.00 5.12 -9.53
C LEU A 69 -18.40 4.48 -9.47
N GLU A 70 -19.44 5.25 -9.79
CA GLU A 70 -20.81 4.74 -9.82
C GLU A 70 -21.03 3.71 -10.95
N LYS A 71 -20.44 3.92 -12.13
CA LYS A 71 -20.45 2.91 -13.20
C LYS A 71 -19.74 1.63 -12.77
N GLN A 72 -18.61 1.74 -12.08
CA GLN A 72 -17.86 0.60 -11.56
C GLN A 72 -18.69 -0.21 -10.55
N ARG A 73 -19.42 0.44 -9.64
CA ARG A 73 -20.33 -0.23 -8.69
C ARG A 73 -21.41 -1.06 -9.38
N HIS A 74 -21.83 -0.65 -10.57
CA HIS A 74 -22.85 -1.33 -11.37
C HIS A 74 -22.27 -2.26 -12.45
N HIS A 75 -20.95 -2.36 -12.55
CA HIS A 75 -20.30 -3.23 -13.52
C HIS A 75 -20.61 -4.70 -13.24
N ARG A 76 -20.95 -5.44 -14.31
CA ARG A 76 -21.19 -6.88 -14.22
C ARG A 76 -19.97 -7.61 -14.76
N PHE A 77 -19.28 -8.29 -13.87
CA PHE A 77 -18.12 -9.10 -14.20
C PHE A 77 -18.56 -10.45 -14.78
N SER A 78 -17.82 -10.94 -15.77
CA SER A 78 -17.99 -12.33 -16.29
C SER A 78 -17.46 -13.36 -15.28
N SER A 79 -16.42 -12.99 -14.53
CA SER A 79 -15.90 -13.69 -13.36
C SER A 79 -15.71 -12.64 -12.27
N ALA A 80 -16.14 -12.95 -11.06
CA ALA A 80 -16.01 -12.06 -9.91
C ALA A 80 -15.28 -12.81 -8.78
N PRO A 81 -13.94 -12.94 -8.87
CA PRO A 81 -13.18 -13.69 -7.87
C PRO A 81 -13.28 -13.02 -6.49
N LEU A 82 -13.34 -13.82 -5.43
CA LEU A 82 -13.21 -13.29 -4.08
C LEU A 82 -11.78 -12.79 -3.85
N ILE A 83 -11.64 -11.52 -3.47
CA ILE A 83 -10.36 -10.90 -3.15
C ILE A 83 -10.25 -10.76 -1.64
N SER A 84 -9.29 -11.43 -1.03
CA SER A 84 -9.00 -11.31 0.38
C SER A 84 -7.98 -10.20 0.63
N VAL A 85 -8.24 -9.34 1.60
CA VAL A 85 -7.28 -8.34 2.09
C VAL A 85 -6.86 -8.72 3.50
N ALA A 86 -5.60 -9.09 3.66
CA ALA A 86 -5.02 -9.50 4.93
C ALA A 86 -4.31 -8.31 5.60
N VAL A 87 -4.69 -8.00 6.83
CA VAL A 87 -4.17 -6.86 7.59
C VAL A 87 -3.58 -7.33 8.91
N PRO A 88 -2.25 -7.26 9.08
CA PRO A 88 -1.62 -7.40 10.40
C PRO A 88 -1.78 -6.08 11.16
N ALA A 89 -2.48 -6.08 12.30
CA ALA A 89 -2.72 -4.89 13.07
C ALA A 89 -2.06 -4.97 14.46
N TYR A 90 -1.33 -3.91 14.85
CA TYR A 90 -0.69 -3.82 16.17
C TYR A 90 -0.61 -2.37 16.62
N ARG A 91 -1.25 -2.06 17.75
CA ARG A 91 -1.29 -0.71 18.36
C ARG A 91 -1.65 0.39 17.38
N THR A 92 -2.61 0.10 16.52
CA THR A 92 -3.07 1.03 15.48
C THR A 92 -3.90 2.14 16.11
N PRO A 93 -3.53 3.42 15.91
CA PRO A 93 -4.38 4.53 16.32
C PRO A 93 -5.79 4.40 15.70
N GLU A 94 -6.84 4.65 16.51
CA GLU A 94 -8.23 4.50 16.09
C GLU A 94 -8.54 5.17 14.75
N THR A 95 -8.03 6.40 14.57
CA THR A 95 -8.26 7.17 13.33
C THR A 95 -7.75 6.42 12.09
N PHE A 96 -6.56 5.86 12.14
CA PHE A 96 -5.97 5.12 11.01
C PHE A 96 -6.69 3.80 10.78
N LEU A 97 -7.00 3.06 11.86
CA LEU A 97 -7.75 1.81 11.76
C LEU A 97 -9.11 2.03 11.09
N ARG A 98 -9.85 3.07 11.51
CA ARG A 98 -11.14 3.41 10.88
C ARG A 98 -10.99 3.82 9.44
N GLN A 99 -10.04 4.68 9.12
CA GLN A 99 -9.79 5.12 7.75
C GLN A 99 -9.41 3.96 6.84
N MET A 100 -8.55 3.04 7.29
CA MET A 100 -8.18 1.84 6.55
C MET A 100 -9.41 0.98 6.25
N ILE A 101 -10.23 0.66 7.25
CA ILE A 101 -11.45 -0.16 7.07
C ILE A 101 -12.47 0.56 6.17
N ASP A 102 -12.68 1.85 6.38
CA ASP A 102 -13.60 2.65 5.56
C ASP A 102 -13.16 2.72 4.10
N SER A 103 -11.84 2.70 3.82
CA SER A 103 -11.32 2.64 2.45
C SER A 103 -11.68 1.34 1.73
N LEU A 104 -11.81 0.24 2.45
CA LEU A 104 -12.30 -1.04 1.93
C LEU A 104 -13.82 -1.04 1.75
N LEU A 105 -14.56 -0.46 2.69
CA LEU A 105 -16.01 -0.30 2.55
C LEU A 105 -16.39 0.59 1.35
N ALA A 106 -15.51 1.53 0.98
CA ALA A 106 -15.68 2.42 -0.16
C ALA A 106 -15.34 1.80 -1.52
N GLN A 107 -14.81 0.56 -1.57
CA GLN A 107 -14.44 -0.09 -2.81
C GLN A 107 -15.63 -0.26 -3.77
N THR A 108 -15.39 0.02 -5.06
CA THR A 108 -16.41 -0.17 -6.12
C THR A 108 -16.60 -1.63 -6.49
N TYR A 109 -15.63 -2.49 -6.23
CA TYR A 109 -15.75 -3.94 -6.34
C TYR A 109 -16.29 -4.53 -5.06
N GLY A 110 -17.36 -5.32 -5.12
CA GLY A 110 -18.09 -5.78 -3.93
C GLY A 110 -17.68 -7.15 -3.39
N ASN A 111 -17.02 -8.01 -4.19
CA ASN A 111 -16.68 -9.37 -3.78
C ASN A 111 -15.30 -9.48 -3.15
N TRP A 112 -15.18 -8.94 -1.94
CA TRP A 112 -13.97 -8.95 -1.14
C TRP A 112 -14.25 -9.38 0.30
N GLU A 113 -13.21 -9.81 1.01
CA GLU A 113 -13.20 -9.99 2.46
C GLU A 113 -11.99 -9.26 3.07
N LEU A 114 -12.14 -8.80 4.31
CA LEU A 114 -11.09 -8.19 5.11
C LEU A 114 -10.76 -9.10 6.30
N CYS A 115 -9.53 -9.60 6.35
CA CYS A 115 -9.03 -10.48 7.39
C CYS A 115 -8.00 -9.74 8.26
N ILE A 116 -8.39 -9.35 9.46
CA ILE A 116 -7.54 -8.59 10.40
C ILE A 116 -7.02 -9.50 11.50
N ALA A 117 -5.70 -9.60 11.65
CA ALA A 117 -5.08 -10.22 12.83
C ALA A 117 -4.70 -9.13 13.84
N ASN A 118 -5.44 -9.06 14.95
CA ASN A 118 -5.17 -8.10 16.02
C ASN A 118 -4.10 -8.64 16.98
N GLY A 119 -2.87 -8.09 16.86
CA GLY A 119 -1.74 -8.39 17.74
C GLY A 119 -1.68 -7.56 19.03
N SER A 120 -2.78 -6.87 19.40
CA SER A 120 -2.86 -5.98 20.57
C SER A 120 -3.89 -6.49 21.59
N PRO A 121 -3.61 -7.62 22.27
CA PRO A 121 -4.57 -8.24 23.18
C PRO A 121 -5.01 -7.36 24.35
N ASP A 122 -4.21 -6.36 24.71
CA ASP A 122 -4.47 -5.45 25.83
C ASP A 122 -5.10 -4.12 25.41
N ASP A 123 -5.34 -3.90 24.11
CA ASP A 123 -5.91 -2.67 23.58
C ASP A 123 -7.44 -2.77 23.42
N GLU A 124 -8.14 -2.43 24.48
CA GLU A 124 -9.60 -2.48 24.52
C GLU A 124 -10.26 -1.51 23.54
N GLN A 125 -9.63 -0.35 23.26
CA GLN A 125 -10.15 0.61 22.30
C GLN A 125 -10.12 0.02 20.87
N MET A 126 -9.01 -0.58 20.52
CA MET A 126 -8.88 -1.25 19.22
C MET A 126 -9.87 -2.39 19.06
N LYS A 127 -10.07 -3.23 20.10
CA LYS A 127 -11.08 -4.30 20.10
C LYS A 127 -12.50 -3.77 19.92
N GLN A 128 -12.85 -2.68 20.58
CA GLN A 128 -14.16 -2.05 20.42
C GLN A 128 -14.40 -1.59 18.98
N VAL A 129 -13.42 -0.91 18.36
CA VAL A 129 -13.50 -0.49 16.96
C VAL A 129 -13.68 -1.69 16.03
N LEU A 130 -12.86 -2.73 16.21
CA LEU A 130 -12.95 -3.94 15.39
C LEU A 130 -14.29 -4.66 15.54
N ALA A 131 -14.81 -4.74 16.77
CA ALA A 131 -16.13 -5.32 17.05
C ALA A 131 -17.28 -4.52 16.41
N GLU A 132 -17.19 -3.18 16.39
CA GLU A 132 -18.15 -2.32 15.70
C GLU A 132 -18.20 -2.65 14.20
N TYR A 133 -17.05 -2.74 13.52
CA TYR A 133 -17.00 -3.01 12.09
C TYR A 133 -17.40 -4.44 11.73
N THR A 134 -17.05 -5.44 12.51
CA THR A 134 -17.48 -6.83 12.27
C THR A 134 -19.00 -7.01 12.42
N GLN A 135 -19.66 -6.23 13.30
CA GLN A 135 -21.11 -6.22 13.41
C GLN A 135 -21.78 -5.48 12.24
N ARG A 136 -21.10 -4.48 11.67
CA ARG A 136 -21.63 -3.64 10.58
C ARG A 136 -21.54 -4.35 9.21
N ASP A 137 -20.47 -5.13 8.96
CA ASP A 137 -20.24 -5.78 7.67
C ASP A 137 -19.64 -7.18 7.87
N SER A 138 -20.36 -8.19 7.41
CA SER A 138 -19.97 -9.60 7.55
C SER A 138 -18.72 -10.00 6.72
N ARG A 139 -18.29 -9.17 5.78
CA ARG A 139 -17.05 -9.38 5.03
C ARG A 139 -15.80 -9.07 5.86
N ILE A 140 -15.96 -8.44 7.02
CA ILE A 140 -14.87 -8.10 7.93
C ILE A 140 -14.73 -9.18 8.99
N ARG A 141 -13.59 -9.82 9.02
CA ARG A 141 -13.25 -10.92 9.94
C ARG A 141 -12.03 -10.54 10.76
N VAL A 142 -12.10 -10.77 12.05
CA VAL A 142 -11.03 -10.41 13.00
C VAL A 142 -10.61 -11.63 13.78
N GLN A 143 -9.32 -11.86 13.87
CA GLN A 143 -8.70 -12.81 14.78
C GLN A 143 -7.97 -12.06 15.89
N GLU A 144 -8.44 -12.22 17.13
CA GLU A 144 -7.74 -11.74 18.32
C GLU A 144 -6.57 -12.69 18.62
N LEU A 145 -5.33 -12.18 18.56
CA LEU A 145 -4.14 -12.94 18.92
C LEU A 145 -3.91 -12.86 20.43
N LYS A 146 -3.35 -13.91 21.02
CA LYS A 146 -3.02 -13.96 22.45
C LYS A 146 -1.86 -13.05 22.82
N GLU A 147 -0.99 -12.76 21.86
CA GLU A 147 0.19 -11.92 21.98
C GLU A 147 0.59 -11.35 20.62
N ASN A 148 1.44 -10.32 20.60
CA ASN A 148 2.03 -9.84 19.37
C ASN A 148 3.08 -10.82 18.82
N LEU A 149 2.80 -11.42 17.67
CA LEU A 149 3.70 -12.36 17.00
C LEU A 149 4.74 -11.66 16.10
N GLY A 150 4.81 -10.33 16.15
CA GLY A 150 5.63 -9.51 15.25
C GLY A 150 5.03 -9.42 13.84
N ILE A 151 5.69 -8.65 12.96
CA ILE A 151 5.17 -8.36 11.60
C ILE A 151 4.84 -9.66 10.86
N ALA A 152 5.80 -10.56 10.72
CA ALA A 152 5.61 -11.80 9.96
C ALA A 152 4.55 -12.72 10.59
N GLY A 153 4.54 -12.85 11.92
CA GLY A 153 3.57 -13.70 12.62
C GLY A 153 2.14 -13.18 12.52
N ASN A 154 1.93 -11.88 12.71
CA ASN A 154 0.62 -11.26 12.56
C ASN A 154 0.14 -11.34 11.09
N THR A 155 1.03 -11.11 10.11
CA THR A 155 0.71 -11.26 8.68
C THR A 155 0.30 -12.69 8.35
N ASN A 156 1.04 -13.68 8.82
CA ASN A 156 0.67 -15.08 8.59
C ASN A 156 -0.67 -15.44 9.24
N ALA A 157 -0.98 -14.89 10.41
CA ALA A 157 -2.27 -15.10 11.06
C ALA A 157 -3.42 -14.49 10.24
N ALA A 158 -3.24 -13.28 9.70
CA ALA A 158 -4.22 -12.65 8.82
C ALA A 158 -4.41 -13.45 7.51
N LEU A 159 -3.32 -13.89 6.87
CA LEU A 159 -3.36 -14.71 5.67
C LEU A 159 -4.01 -16.08 5.90
N ALA A 160 -3.84 -16.67 7.09
CA ALA A 160 -4.48 -17.95 7.41
C ALA A 160 -6.01 -17.88 7.48
N MET A 161 -6.58 -16.67 7.57
CA MET A 161 -8.04 -16.47 7.55
C MET A 161 -8.61 -16.31 6.13
N THR A 162 -7.76 -16.08 5.12
CA THR A 162 -8.21 -15.75 3.75
C THR A 162 -8.84 -16.94 3.06
N GLU A 163 -9.95 -16.70 2.34
CA GLU A 163 -10.71 -17.70 1.58
C GLU A 163 -10.80 -17.35 0.08
N GLY A 164 -10.30 -16.17 -0.32
CA GLY A 164 -10.35 -15.67 -1.69
C GLY A 164 -9.41 -16.38 -2.65
N GLU A 165 -9.74 -16.30 -3.93
CA GLU A 165 -8.87 -16.75 -5.03
C GLU A 165 -7.58 -15.92 -5.12
N PHE A 166 -7.67 -14.66 -4.71
CA PHE A 166 -6.54 -13.75 -4.62
C PHE A 166 -6.44 -13.20 -3.19
N ALA A 167 -5.21 -13.04 -2.71
CA ALA A 167 -4.94 -12.42 -1.42
C ALA A 167 -3.91 -11.29 -1.57
N GLY A 168 -4.24 -10.11 -1.04
CA GLY A 168 -3.35 -8.96 -0.91
C GLY A 168 -3.07 -8.66 0.56
N ILE A 169 -1.90 -8.09 0.85
CA ILE A 169 -1.55 -7.59 2.17
C ILE A 169 -1.69 -6.07 2.16
N LEU A 170 -2.33 -5.51 3.19
CA LEU A 170 -2.47 -4.08 3.41
C LEU A 170 -1.96 -3.75 4.81
N ASP A 171 -1.18 -2.69 4.94
CA ASP A 171 -0.76 -2.20 6.25
C ASP A 171 -1.93 -1.49 6.95
N HIS A 172 -1.96 -1.60 8.28
CA HIS A 172 -3.10 -1.14 9.11
C HIS A 172 -3.27 0.38 9.17
N ASP A 173 -2.35 1.13 8.60
CA ASP A 173 -2.31 2.60 8.52
C ASP A 173 -2.31 3.14 7.08
N ASP A 174 -2.45 2.24 6.09
CA ASP A 174 -2.58 2.58 4.67
C ASP A 174 -4.04 2.59 4.20
N LEU A 175 -4.28 3.23 3.06
CA LEU A 175 -5.58 3.37 2.42
C LEU A 175 -5.55 2.80 1.00
N LEU A 176 -6.65 2.15 0.60
CA LEU A 176 -6.87 1.79 -0.80
C LEU A 176 -7.64 2.89 -1.53
N ALA A 177 -7.25 3.19 -2.77
CA ALA A 177 -8.08 4.00 -3.66
C ALA A 177 -9.43 3.30 -3.89
N PRO A 178 -10.54 4.04 -4.07
CA PRO A 178 -11.89 3.46 -4.11
C PRO A 178 -12.13 2.47 -5.26
N ASN A 179 -11.30 2.49 -6.30
CA ASN A 179 -11.34 1.57 -7.43
C ASN A 179 -10.23 0.50 -7.41
N ALA A 180 -9.44 0.39 -6.35
CA ALA A 180 -8.27 -0.49 -6.34
C ALA A 180 -8.64 -1.96 -6.59
N LEU A 181 -9.65 -2.49 -5.90
CA LEU A 181 -10.08 -3.88 -6.09
C LEU A 181 -10.82 -4.08 -7.42
N TYR A 182 -11.47 -3.04 -7.95
CA TYR A 182 -12.07 -3.08 -9.28
C TYR A 182 -11.01 -3.28 -10.36
N GLU A 183 -9.93 -2.50 -10.34
CA GLU A 183 -8.83 -2.62 -11.30
C GLU A 183 -8.17 -4.01 -11.24
N LEU A 184 -8.01 -4.55 -10.04
CA LEU A 184 -7.47 -5.91 -9.85
C LEU A 184 -8.41 -7.00 -10.37
N SER A 185 -9.73 -6.77 -10.35
CA SER A 185 -10.71 -7.75 -10.83
C SER A 185 -10.87 -7.80 -12.35
N LEU A 186 -10.26 -6.86 -13.08
CA LEU A 186 -10.27 -6.82 -14.56
C LEU A 186 -9.17 -7.69 -15.21
N ILE A 187 -8.25 -8.23 -14.40
CA ILE A 187 -7.14 -9.08 -14.86
C ILE A 187 -7.63 -10.51 -15.02
#